data_e07a3e8ceaa9abf21508368376c1e02d
#
_entry.id   e07a3e8ceaa9abf21508368376c1e02d
#
_cell.length_a   1.000
_cell.length_b   1.000
_cell.length_c   1.000
_cell.angle_alpha   90.00
_cell.angle_beta   90.00
_cell.angle_gamma   90.00
#
_symmetry.space_group_name_H-M   'P 1'
#
loop_
_entity.id
_entity.type
_entity.pdbx_description
1 polymer ?
#
loop_
_entity_poly.entity_id
_entity_poly.type
_entity_poly.pdbx_seq_one_letter_code
_entity_poly.pdbx_strand_id
1 'polypeptide(L)'
;MQTALRARAAGAATGSRRADAPDLRAGPARAPSAARRAGRRGLLVECRDYPKPAFETAGTFMEAAALSAKLKAAPRPERPLKVVIIGAGLAGLSAAKYLADAGHTPVVLEGRDVLGGKVAAWKDEDGDWYETGLHIFFGAYPNMMNVFKELGIEDRLQWKEHSMIFAMPDSPGEFSRFDFPDLPAPFNGVIAILANNQMLSWPEKIQFALGLLPAIVGGQKYVEEQDKLTVTQWMRQQGVPDRVNDEVFIAMAKALNFIDPDDLSMTVVLTALNRFLQEQHGSKMAFLDGAPPERLCAPLAESFTSRGGSLVMNARVKDIALNADGSVQCLNMVDGSKVEGDLYVSAMPVDIMKLLTPEPWRAMPYFDQLNGLEGVPVINIHIWFDRKLTTVDHLLFSRSPLLSVYADMSTTCREYYDTDKSMLELVFAPAEGWIGRSDEDIIAATMVELERLFPTEIAADGSKARIRKSKVVKTPLSVYKATAGREDFRPTQRSPIPNFYLAGDYTKQKYLASMEGAIFSGKLAAEAIVEDVNEARRAETLAAVAARKQLAAA
;
A
#
# COMPACT_ATOMS: atom_id res chain seq x y z
N MET A 1 -31.84 -22.94 -16.79
CA MET A 1 -33.15 -23.13 -16.14
C MET A 1 -33.42 -21.86 -15.35
N GLN A 2 -34.31 -21.03 -15.86
CA GLN A 2 -34.80 -19.79 -15.25
C GLN A 2 -35.76 -20.15 -14.11
N THR A 3 -35.68 -19.43 -12.99
CA THR A 3 -36.89 -19.18 -12.19
C THR A 3 -36.73 -17.85 -11.47
N ALA A 4 -37.63 -16.96 -11.79
CA ALA A 4 -37.80 -15.62 -11.27
C ALA A 4 -38.45 -15.61 -9.88
N LEU A 5 -38.14 -14.60 -9.07
CA LEU A 5 -39.00 -14.19 -7.96
C LEU A 5 -39.17 -12.65 -8.00
N ARG A 6 -40.42 -12.28 -8.33
CA ARG A 6 -40.98 -10.94 -8.16
C ARG A 6 -41.40 -10.73 -6.70
N ALA A 7 -41.14 -9.61 -6.14
CA ALA A 7 -41.79 -9.13 -4.93
C ALA A 7 -42.26 -7.67 -5.08
N ARG A 8 -43.43 -7.45 -4.60
CA ARG A 8 -44.44 -6.42 -4.78
C ARG A 8 -44.03 -5.06 -4.24
N ALA A 9 -44.45 -4.03 -4.98
CA ALA A 9 -44.60 -2.66 -4.53
C ALA A 9 -45.91 -2.43 -3.75
N ALA A 10 -45.87 -1.58 -2.74
CA ALA A 10 -46.98 -0.75 -2.23
C ALA A 10 -46.29 0.47 -1.58
N GLY A 11 -46.55 1.54 -1.92
CA GLY A 11 -47.26 2.69 -2.25
C GLY A 11 -47.76 3.41 -1.02
N ALA A 12 -47.28 4.64 -0.77
CA ALA A 12 -48.11 5.75 -0.27
C ALA A 12 -47.30 7.07 -0.19
N ALA A 13 -47.94 8.06 -0.52
CA ALA A 13 -47.69 9.39 -1.02
C ALA A 13 -47.38 10.47 0.06
N THR A 14 -46.83 11.58 -0.46
CA THR A 14 -47.03 13.00 -0.13
C THR A 14 -46.41 13.58 1.14
N GLY A 15 -45.61 14.64 0.92
CA GLY A 15 -45.26 15.59 1.95
C GLY A 15 -44.03 16.44 1.59
N SER A 16 -44.23 17.45 0.71
CA SER A 16 -43.23 18.50 0.45
C SER A 16 -42.99 19.34 1.70
N ARG A 17 -41.75 19.44 2.13
CA ARG A 17 -41.25 20.62 2.88
C ARG A 17 -39.83 20.90 2.43
N ARG A 18 -39.68 22.06 1.80
CA ARG A 18 -38.40 22.74 1.62
C ARG A 18 -37.80 22.97 3.01
N ALA A 19 -36.55 22.52 3.21
CA ALA A 19 -35.75 22.93 4.34
C ALA A 19 -34.52 23.65 3.78
N ASP A 20 -34.33 24.86 4.29
CA ASP A 20 -33.24 25.77 3.97
C ASP A 20 -31.88 25.19 4.32
N ALA A 21 -30.90 25.47 3.46
CA ALA A 21 -29.51 25.14 3.69
C ALA A 21 -28.93 25.98 4.85
N PRO A 22 -28.19 25.40 5.78
CA PRO A 22 -27.44 26.17 6.77
C PRO A 22 -26.14 26.71 6.18
N ASP A 23 -25.95 28.01 6.32
CA ASP A 23 -24.77 28.80 6.03
C ASP A 23 -23.62 28.37 6.99
N LEU A 24 -22.62 27.64 6.48
CA LEU A 24 -21.43 27.20 7.23
C LEU A 24 -20.33 28.26 7.15
N ARG A 25 -20.45 29.31 7.95
CA ARG A 25 -19.29 30.12 8.34
C ARG A 25 -18.64 29.46 9.56
N ALA A 26 -17.53 28.77 9.32
CA ALA A 26 -16.70 28.18 10.36
C ALA A 26 -15.93 29.28 11.12
N GLY A 27 -16.25 29.46 12.40
CA GLY A 27 -15.41 30.16 13.36
C GLY A 27 -14.27 29.23 13.86
N PRO A 28 -13.19 29.77 14.41
CA PRO A 28 -12.02 28.97 14.76
C PRO A 28 -12.35 27.94 15.86
N ALA A 29 -12.11 26.66 15.54
CA ALA A 29 -12.29 25.57 16.49
C ALA A 29 -11.27 25.68 17.64
N ARG A 30 -11.78 25.83 18.84
CA ARG A 30 -11.01 25.65 20.08
C ARG A 30 -10.66 24.17 20.24
N ALA A 31 -9.36 23.89 20.47
CA ALA A 31 -8.88 22.57 20.83
C ALA A 31 -9.65 22.01 22.06
N PRO A 32 -10.03 20.72 22.04
CA PRO A 32 -10.65 20.10 23.20
C PRO A 32 -9.63 19.96 24.33
N SER A 33 -9.97 20.49 25.49
CA SER A 33 -9.21 20.36 26.73
C SER A 33 -9.13 18.89 27.14
N ALA A 34 -7.90 18.40 27.38
CA ALA A 34 -7.62 17.10 27.96
C ALA A 34 -8.33 16.98 29.33
N ALA A 35 -9.38 16.17 29.37
CA ALA A 35 -9.98 15.73 30.61
C ALA A 35 -9.03 14.74 31.31
N ARG A 36 -8.35 15.18 32.34
CA ARG A 36 -7.53 14.36 33.24
C ARG A 36 -8.40 13.27 33.88
N ARG A 37 -8.21 12.00 33.48
CA ARG A 37 -8.54 10.85 34.30
C ARG A 37 -7.41 10.65 35.31
N ALA A 38 -7.65 11.06 36.53
CA ALA A 38 -6.81 10.70 37.69
C ALA A 38 -7.21 9.29 38.16
N GLY A 39 -6.21 8.39 38.19
CA GLY A 39 -6.40 7.20 39.00
C GLY A 39 -5.57 5.98 38.53
N ARG A 40 -4.47 5.78 39.21
CA ARG A 40 -3.56 4.65 39.42
C ARG A 40 -2.21 4.79 38.76
N ARG A 41 -1.21 5.06 39.59
CA ARG A 41 0.22 4.88 39.29
C ARG A 41 0.49 3.36 39.19
N GLY A 42 0.32 2.78 38.00
CA GLY A 42 0.96 1.56 37.55
C GLY A 42 2.09 1.98 36.60
N LEU A 43 3.16 1.25 36.57
CA LEU A 43 4.26 1.47 35.62
C LEU A 43 3.68 1.67 34.22
N LEU A 44 3.75 2.89 33.73
CA LEU A 44 3.48 3.21 32.32
C LEU A 44 4.59 2.51 31.51
N VAL A 45 4.26 1.38 30.89
CA VAL A 45 5.01 0.88 29.74
C VAL A 45 4.60 1.80 28.60
N GLU A 46 5.32 2.89 28.45
CA GLU A 46 5.15 3.78 27.30
C GLU A 46 5.52 3.01 26.04
N CYS A 47 4.70 3.13 25.01
CA CYS A 47 5.04 2.77 23.64
C CYS A 47 6.43 3.36 23.35
N ARG A 48 7.46 2.54 23.15
CA ARG A 48 8.84 3.02 23.04
C ARG A 48 9.02 3.73 21.70
N ASP A 49 9.33 5.00 21.75
CA ASP A 49 9.73 5.75 20.56
C ASP A 49 11.22 5.52 20.30
N TYR A 50 11.52 4.77 19.25
CA TYR A 50 12.89 4.65 18.74
C TYR A 50 13.19 5.83 17.82
N PRO A 51 14.45 6.30 17.78
CA PRO A 51 14.81 7.45 16.97
C PRO A 51 14.52 7.19 15.47
N LYS A 52 14.01 8.22 14.81
CA LYS A 52 13.85 8.25 13.36
C LYS A 52 15.21 7.99 12.71
N PRO A 53 15.29 7.07 11.72
CA PRO A 53 16.55 6.85 11.00
C PRO A 53 16.90 8.06 10.12
N ALA A 54 18.20 8.32 9.99
CA ALA A 54 18.73 9.35 9.09
C ALA A 54 18.82 8.80 7.65
N PHE A 55 17.74 8.84 6.90
CA PHE A 55 17.68 8.37 5.51
C PHE A 55 17.79 9.49 4.47
N GLU A 56 17.83 10.75 4.87
CA GLU A 56 17.83 11.91 3.97
C GLU A 56 19.08 11.96 3.06
N THR A 57 20.15 11.31 3.46
CA THR A 57 21.39 11.18 2.69
C THR A 57 21.45 9.92 1.82
N ALA A 58 20.47 9.02 1.94
CA ALA A 58 20.39 7.82 1.10
C ALA A 58 20.13 8.21 -0.36
N GLY A 59 20.84 7.58 -1.29
CA GLY A 59 20.70 7.86 -2.74
C GLY A 59 19.27 7.76 -3.22
N THR A 60 18.54 6.73 -2.78
CA THR A 60 17.14 6.50 -3.14
C THR A 60 16.19 7.58 -2.62
N PHE A 61 16.44 8.11 -1.41
CA PHE A 61 15.68 9.24 -0.88
C PHE A 61 15.99 10.53 -1.67
N MET A 62 17.25 10.78 -2.00
CA MET A 62 17.63 11.94 -2.82
C MET A 62 17.00 11.88 -4.21
N GLU A 63 16.92 10.73 -4.85
CA GLU A 63 16.19 10.52 -6.11
C GLU A 63 14.70 10.85 -5.96
N ALA A 64 14.05 10.33 -4.90
CA ALA A 64 12.65 10.59 -4.62
C ALA A 64 12.37 12.09 -4.40
N ALA A 65 13.23 12.76 -3.65
CA ALA A 65 13.15 14.20 -3.41
C ALA A 65 13.44 15.03 -4.68
N ALA A 66 14.41 14.60 -5.50
CA ALA A 66 14.72 15.26 -6.76
C ALA A 66 13.54 15.22 -7.75
N LEU A 67 12.85 14.09 -7.86
CA LEU A 67 11.63 13.99 -8.68
C LEU A 67 10.51 14.91 -8.17
N SER A 68 10.30 14.98 -6.86
CA SER A 68 9.36 15.92 -6.26
C SER A 68 9.72 17.37 -6.57
N ALA A 69 11.00 17.71 -6.43
CA ALA A 69 11.51 19.05 -6.75
C ALA A 69 11.34 19.40 -8.24
N LYS A 70 11.61 18.44 -9.16
CA LYS A 70 11.36 18.57 -10.60
C LYS A 70 9.90 18.94 -10.89
N LEU A 71 8.96 18.21 -10.30
CA LEU A 71 7.52 18.45 -10.50
C LEU A 71 7.09 19.81 -9.95
N LYS A 72 7.58 20.18 -8.76
CA LYS A 72 7.28 21.48 -8.14
C LYS A 72 7.89 22.66 -8.91
N ALA A 73 9.04 22.47 -9.54
CA ALA A 73 9.74 23.47 -10.35
C ALA A 73 9.27 23.50 -11.81
N ALA A 74 8.35 22.61 -12.21
CA ALA A 74 7.83 22.57 -13.57
C ALA A 74 7.21 23.92 -13.97
N PRO A 75 7.35 24.36 -15.24
CA PRO A 75 6.73 25.59 -15.72
C PRO A 75 5.23 25.58 -15.48
N ARG A 76 4.72 26.61 -14.78
CA ARG A 76 3.29 26.72 -14.51
C ARG A 76 2.52 26.85 -15.82
N PRO A 77 1.44 26.07 -16.00
CA PRO A 77 0.58 26.24 -17.17
C PRO A 77 -0.13 27.57 -17.12
N GLU A 78 -0.29 28.24 -18.26
CA GLU A 78 -1.10 29.48 -18.37
C GLU A 78 -2.54 29.22 -17.96
N ARG A 79 -3.07 28.08 -18.39
CA ARG A 79 -4.36 27.54 -17.96
C ARG A 79 -4.12 26.22 -17.23
N PRO A 80 -4.40 26.15 -15.91
CA PRO A 80 -4.39 24.88 -15.18
C PRO A 80 -5.35 23.89 -15.83
N LEU A 81 -4.84 22.67 -16.12
CA LEU A 81 -5.69 21.60 -16.65
C LEU A 81 -6.47 20.94 -15.51
N LYS A 82 -7.73 20.63 -15.76
CA LYS A 82 -8.56 19.81 -14.89
C LYS A 82 -8.21 18.33 -15.13
N VAL A 83 -7.54 17.71 -14.17
CA VAL A 83 -7.15 16.30 -14.22
C VAL A 83 -8.07 15.49 -13.33
N VAL A 84 -8.91 14.64 -13.92
CA VAL A 84 -9.83 13.78 -13.18
C VAL A 84 -9.12 12.47 -12.85
N ILE A 85 -9.09 12.12 -11.56
CA ILE A 85 -8.39 10.94 -11.03
C ILE A 85 -9.42 9.98 -10.44
N ILE A 86 -9.44 8.73 -10.91
CA ILE A 86 -10.36 7.70 -10.45
C ILE A 86 -9.69 6.89 -9.36
N GLY A 87 -10.16 7.04 -8.11
CA GLY A 87 -9.68 6.34 -6.92
C GLY A 87 -8.82 7.21 -6.00
N ALA A 88 -9.21 7.27 -4.72
CA ALA A 88 -8.48 7.95 -3.63
C ALA A 88 -7.64 6.99 -2.78
N GLY A 89 -7.03 5.99 -3.41
CA GLY A 89 -5.93 5.23 -2.84
C GLY A 89 -4.62 6.02 -2.87
N LEU A 90 -3.55 5.48 -2.30
CA LEU A 90 -2.25 6.16 -2.24
C LEU A 90 -1.73 6.60 -3.61
N ALA A 91 -1.96 5.83 -4.66
CA ALA A 91 -1.56 6.20 -6.03
C ALA A 91 -2.31 7.43 -6.55
N GLY A 92 -3.64 7.46 -6.39
CA GLY A 92 -4.45 8.59 -6.83
C GLY A 92 -4.21 9.87 -6.01
N LEU A 93 -4.10 9.74 -4.68
CA LEU A 93 -3.78 10.86 -3.80
C LEU A 93 -2.38 11.42 -4.08
N SER A 94 -1.40 10.55 -4.36
CA SER A 94 -0.06 10.96 -4.77
C SER A 94 -0.07 11.70 -6.10
N ALA A 95 -0.75 11.14 -7.13
CA ALA A 95 -0.89 11.82 -8.42
C ALA A 95 -1.52 13.21 -8.27
N ALA A 96 -2.60 13.31 -7.48
CA ALA A 96 -3.27 14.59 -7.21
C ALA A 96 -2.35 15.62 -6.55
N LYS A 97 -1.60 15.20 -5.50
CA LYS A 97 -0.63 16.07 -4.82
C LYS A 97 0.39 16.64 -5.80
N TYR A 98 1.03 15.77 -6.60
CA TYR A 98 2.11 16.20 -7.48
C TYR A 98 1.62 16.97 -8.71
N LEU A 99 0.42 16.70 -9.20
CA LEU A 99 -0.23 17.53 -10.21
C LEU A 99 -0.58 18.93 -9.68
N ALA A 100 -1.06 19.03 -8.44
CA ALA A 100 -1.28 20.33 -7.79
C ALA A 100 0.04 21.08 -7.54
N ASP A 101 1.12 20.36 -7.18
CA ASP A 101 2.47 20.92 -7.07
C ASP A 101 2.94 21.51 -8.41
N ALA A 102 2.63 20.86 -9.54
CA ALA A 102 2.93 21.32 -10.88
C ALA A 102 1.97 22.42 -11.42
N GLY A 103 0.92 22.77 -10.69
CA GLY A 103 -0.01 23.86 -11.03
C GLY A 103 -1.23 23.43 -11.83
N HIS A 104 -1.57 22.16 -11.84
CA HIS A 104 -2.82 21.64 -12.38
C HIS A 104 -3.92 21.56 -11.31
N THR A 105 -5.17 21.33 -11.73
CA THR A 105 -6.34 21.23 -10.85
C THR A 105 -6.82 19.78 -10.81
N PRO A 106 -6.38 18.96 -9.85
CA PRO A 106 -6.83 17.59 -9.71
C PRO A 106 -8.25 17.52 -9.14
N VAL A 107 -9.04 16.59 -9.67
CA VAL A 107 -10.37 16.20 -9.18
C VAL A 107 -10.34 14.72 -8.90
N VAL A 108 -10.27 14.32 -7.62
CA VAL A 108 -10.22 12.93 -7.22
C VAL A 108 -11.61 12.41 -6.94
N LEU A 109 -11.96 11.28 -7.54
CA LEU A 109 -13.24 10.59 -7.37
C LEU A 109 -13.00 9.29 -6.59
N GLU A 110 -13.67 9.14 -5.43
CA GLU A 110 -13.62 7.93 -4.63
C GLU A 110 -15.02 7.29 -4.56
N GLY A 111 -15.09 6.00 -4.89
CA GLY A 111 -16.36 5.26 -4.94
C GLY A 111 -16.91 4.83 -3.57
N ARG A 112 -16.12 4.99 -2.48
CA ARG A 112 -16.48 4.65 -1.10
C ARG A 112 -16.58 5.91 -0.24
N ASP A 113 -16.96 5.71 1.00
CA ASP A 113 -17.04 6.73 2.05
C ASP A 113 -15.73 6.90 2.83
N VAL A 114 -14.66 6.19 2.44
CA VAL A 114 -13.36 6.16 3.11
C VAL A 114 -12.22 6.34 2.12
N LEU A 115 -11.19 7.08 2.54
CA LEU A 115 -9.93 7.26 1.80
C LEU A 115 -8.99 6.06 1.99
N GLY A 116 -7.99 5.98 1.13
CA GLY A 116 -6.83 5.12 1.29
C GLY A 116 -6.81 3.87 0.40
N GLY A 117 -7.95 3.48 -0.19
CA GLY A 117 -7.97 2.30 -1.07
C GLY A 117 -7.61 1.02 -0.30
N LYS A 118 -6.41 0.49 -0.53
CA LYS A 118 -5.88 -0.69 0.15
C LYS A 118 -5.31 -0.41 1.56
N VAL A 119 -5.26 0.85 1.97
CA VAL A 119 -4.92 1.27 3.35
C VAL A 119 -6.14 1.93 4.03
N ALA A 120 -7.34 1.51 3.66
CA ALA A 120 -8.56 1.99 4.27
C ALA A 120 -8.76 1.40 5.67
N ALA A 121 -9.47 2.15 6.51
CA ALA A 121 -9.87 1.72 7.85
C ALA A 121 -11.24 2.31 8.19
N TRP A 122 -11.98 1.64 9.05
CA TRP A 122 -13.29 2.08 9.53
C TRP A 122 -13.37 1.97 11.04
N LYS A 123 -14.26 2.74 11.64
CA LYS A 123 -14.63 2.57 13.05
C LYS A 123 -15.81 1.60 13.16
N ASP A 124 -15.75 0.72 14.15
CA ASP A 124 -16.90 -0.09 14.54
C ASP A 124 -17.87 0.71 15.44
N GLU A 125 -18.91 0.04 15.92
CA GLU A 125 -19.95 0.63 16.79
C GLU A 125 -19.39 1.12 18.14
N ASP A 126 -18.29 0.52 18.61
CA ASP A 126 -17.60 0.90 19.83
C ASP A 126 -16.62 2.07 19.62
N GLY A 127 -16.37 2.46 18.36
CA GLY A 127 -15.41 3.47 17.96
C GLY A 127 -13.98 2.97 17.79
N ASP A 128 -13.76 1.65 17.82
CA ASP A 128 -12.47 1.03 17.57
C ASP A 128 -12.20 0.89 16.07
N TRP A 129 -10.98 1.17 15.67
CA TRP A 129 -10.56 1.04 14.27
C TRP A 129 -10.32 -0.43 13.87
N TYR A 130 -10.69 -0.75 12.64
CA TYR A 130 -10.27 -1.96 11.93
C TYR A 130 -9.86 -1.61 10.50
N GLU A 131 -8.79 -2.24 10.02
CA GLU A 131 -8.09 -1.86 8.79
C GLU A 131 -8.18 -2.95 7.71
N THR A 132 -7.91 -2.58 6.47
CA THR A 132 -7.85 -3.54 5.36
C THR A 132 -6.60 -4.41 5.40
N GLY A 133 -5.61 -4.06 6.18
CA GLY A 133 -4.33 -4.76 6.29
C GLY A 133 -3.45 -4.17 7.37
N LEU A 134 -2.51 -4.96 7.86
CA LEU A 134 -1.46 -4.52 8.79
C LEU A 134 -0.43 -3.70 8.01
N HIS A 135 -0.46 -2.38 8.15
CA HIS A 135 0.31 -1.44 7.35
C HIS A 135 1.65 -1.10 8.00
N ILE A 136 2.73 -1.61 7.43
CA ILE A 136 4.09 -1.40 7.92
C ILE A 136 4.87 -0.50 6.95
N PHE A 137 5.58 0.48 7.50
CA PHE A 137 6.47 1.37 6.77
C PHE A 137 7.92 0.91 6.96
N PHE A 138 8.68 0.92 5.88
CA PHE A 138 10.09 0.53 5.90
C PHE A 138 11.00 1.73 5.59
N GLY A 139 12.21 1.72 6.12
CA GLY A 139 13.24 2.68 5.72
C GLY A 139 13.53 2.67 4.21
N ALA A 140 13.31 1.52 3.56
CA ALA A 140 13.41 1.34 2.11
C ALA A 140 12.22 1.92 1.30
N TYR A 141 11.37 2.77 1.89
CA TYR A 141 10.25 3.44 1.23
C TYR A 141 10.55 4.94 0.98
N PRO A 142 11.50 5.29 0.10
CA PRO A 142 11.98 6.67 -0.03
C PRO A 142 10.93 7.64 -0.54
N ASN A 143 10.03 7.25 -1.45
CA ASN A 143 8.98 8.14 -1.94
C ASN A 143 7.93 8.39 -0.86
N MET A 144 7.59 7.36 -0.08
CA MET A 144 6.70 7.49 1.06
C MET A 144 7.32 8.39 2.14
N MET A 145 8.59 8.15 2.52
CA MET A 145 9.30 9.00 3.48
C MET A 145 9.40 10.45 3.00
N ASN A 146 9.63 10.66 1.70
CA ASN A 146 9.62 12.01 1.13
C ASN A 146 8.23 12.66 1.23
N VAL A 147 7.14 11.92 1.01
CA VAL A 147 5.76 12.41 1.20
C VAL A 147 5.51 12.81 2.66
N PHE A 148 5.89 11.97 3.63
CA PHE A 148 5.77 12.32 5.05
C PHE A 148 6.50 13.62 5.38
N LYS A 149 7.71 13.80 4.86
CA LYS A 149 8.51 15.03 5.02
C LYS A 149 7.86 16.25 4.36
N GLU A 150 7.38 16.10 3.12
CA GLU A 150 6.72 17.20 2.39
C GLU A 150 5.41 17.65 3.04
N LEU A 151 4.72 16.74 3.71
CA LEU A 151 3.48 17.02 4.45
C LEU A 151 3.73 17.48 5.90
N GLY A 152 4.95 17.35 6.41
CA GLY A 152 5.30 17.70 7.80
C GLY A 152 4.66 16.76 8.83
N ILE A 153 4.50 15.49 8.50
CA ILE A 153 3.84 14.47 9.34
C ILE A 153 4.77 13.29 9.70
N GLU A 154 6.08 13.51 9.67
CA GLU A 154 7.08 12.46 9.97
C GLU A 154 6.99 11.94 11.39
N ASP A 155 6.51 12.75 12.34
CA ASP A 155 6.26 12.43 13.74
C ASP A 155 5.13 11.42 13.96
N ARG A 156 4.33 11.16 12.93
CA ARG A 156 3.29 10.11 12.95
C ARG A 156 3.83 8.71 12.74
N LEU A 157 5.10 8.57 12.33
CA LEU A 157 5.77 7.28 12.20
C LEU A 157 6.41 6.87 13.52
N GLN A 158 5.93 5.80 14.10
CA GLN A 158 6.45 5.17 15.30
C GLN A 158 7.49 4.12 14.91
N TRP A 159 8.76 4.53 14.85
CA TRP A 159 9.86 3.63 14.52
C TRP A 159 10.03 2.57 15.60
N LYS A 160 10.40 1.36 15.17
CA LYS A 160 10.65 0.22 16.06
C LYS A 160 12.14 -0.06 16.16
N GLU A 161 12.51 -0.95 17.08
CA GLU A 161 13.86 -1.49 17.14
C GLU A 161 14.27 -2.03 15.76
N HIS A 162 15.54 -1.90 15.39
CA HIS A 162 15.98 -2.39 14.09
C HIS A 162 16.20 -3.90 14.14
N SER A 163 15.12 -4.62 14.09
CA SER A 163 15.09 -6.10 14.15
C SER A 163 14.08 -6.66 13.16
N MET A 164 14.24 -7.93 12.81
CA MET A 164 13.20 -8.78 12.21
C MET A 164 12.94 -9.94 13.16
N ILE A 165 11.69 -10.11 13.59
CA ILE A 165 11.32 -11.09 14.61
C ILE A 165 10.41 -12.14 13.99
N PHE A 166 10.80 -13.41 14.13
CA PHE A 166 10.09 -14.55 13.59
C PHE A 166 9.52 -15.39 14.74
N ALA A 167 8.24 -15.65 14.70
CA ALA A 167 7.62 -16.65 15.57
C ALA A 167 8.04 -18.05 15.11
N MET A 168 8.36 -18.90 16.08
CA MET A 168 8.88 -20.25 15.85
C MET A 168 7.78 -21.30 16.10
N PRO A 169 6.98 -21.71 15.08
CA PRO A 169 5.84 -22.61 15.27
C PRO A 169 6.22 -23.99 15.82
N ASP A 170 7.47 -24.42 15.56
CA ASP A 170 8.02 -25.69 16.05
C ASP A 170 8.53 -25.60 17.50
N SER A 171 8.64 -24.39 18.03
CA SER A 171 8.99 -24.08 19.41
C SER A 171 7.96 -23.08 19.97
N PRO A 172 6.74 -23.56 20.34
CA PRO A 172 5.63 -22.70 20.71
C PRO A 172 6.00 -21.67 21.78
N GLY A 173 5.69 -20.38 21.50
CA GLY A 173 5.99 -19.26 22.38
C GLY A 173 7.42 -18.70 22.26
N GLU A 174 8.28 -19.29 21.43
CA GLU A 174 9.63 -18.79 21.16
C GLU A 174 9.68 -17.90 19.92
N PHE A 175 10.63 -16.96 19.93
CA PHE A 175 10.89 -16.03 18.84
C PHE A 175 12.36 -16.06 18.45
N SER A 176 12.64 -16.04 17.15
CA SER A 176 13.98 -15.84 16.62
C SER A 176 14.13 -14.42 16.11
N ARG A 177 15.29 -13.80 16.34
CA ARG A 177 15.55 -12.39 16.00
C ARG A 177 16.76 -12.26 15.10
N PHE A 178 16.64 -11.36 14.13
CA PHE A 178 17.74 -10.78 13.38
C PHE A 178 17.87 -9.32 13.83
N ASP A 179 18.81 -9.05 14.70
CA ASP A 179 19.06 -7.70 15.23
C ASP A 179 20.12 -7.02 14.38
N PHE A 180 19.79 -5.85 13.82
CA PHE A 180 20.67 -5.10 12.95
C PHE A 180 21.45 -4.07 13.77
N PRO A 181 22.76 -4.22 13.93
CA PRO A 181 23.59 -3.26 14.64
C PRO A 181 23.63 -1.92 13.87
N ASP A 182 23.93 -0.83 14.59
CA ASP A 182 24.10 0.50 13.99
C ASP A 182 25.43 0.61 13.26
N LEU A 183 25.54 -0.07 12.13
CA LEU A 183 26.69 -0.12 11.22
C LEU A 183 26.25 0.22 9.81
N PRO A 184 27.13 0.74 8.96
CA PRO A 184 26.83 0.96 7.54
C PRO A 184 26.41 -0.33 6.84
N ALA A 185 25.48 -0.20 5.87
CA ALA A 185 25.17 -1.30 4.96
C ALA A 185 26.40 -1.65 4.09
N PRO A 186 26.61 -2.92 3.73
CA PRO A 186 25.80 -4.11 4.05
C PRO A 186 26.16 -4.79 5.37
N PHE A 187 27.14 -4.25 6.14
CA PHE A 187 27.71 -4.93 7.33
C PHE A 187 26.67 -5.21 8.41
N ASN A 188 25.73 -4.28 8.63
CA ASN A 188 24.63 -4.47 9.59
C ASN A 188 23.79 -5.70 9.25
N GLY A 189 23.39 -5.88 8.00
CA GLY A 189 22.61 -7.03 7.54
C GLY A 189 23.40 -8.34 7.61
N VAL A 190 24.66 -8.32 7.19
CA VAL A 190 25.55 -9.48 7.28
C VAL A 190 25.70 -9.92 8.73
N ILE A 191 25.95 -9.00 9.66
CA ILE A 191 26.10 -9.34 11.09
C ILE A 191 24.80 -9.88 11.66
N ALA A 192 23.64 -9.27 11.33
CA ALA A 192 22.35 -9.78 11.77
C ALA A 192 22.12 -11.25 11.35
N ILE A 193 22.44 -11.58 10.09
CA ILE A 193 22.33 -12.97 9.57
C ILE A 193 23.31 -13.90 10.27
N LEU A 194 24.57 -13.48 10.43
CA LEU A 194 25.59 -14.32 11.05
C LEU A 194 25.34 -14.57 12.54
N ALA A 195 24.82 -13.58 13.27
CA ALA A 195 24.52 -13.66 14.69
C ALA A 195 23.33 -14.57 15.02
N ASN A 196 22.36 -14.70 14.11
CA ASN A 196 21.21 -15.59 14.31
C ASN A 196 21.65 -17.05 14.15
N ASN A 197 21.55 -17.85 15.20
CA ASN A 197 21.92 -19.28 15.20
C ASN A 197 20.71 -20.21 15.41
N GLN A 198 19.49 -19.67 15.45
CA GLN A 198 18.26 -20.44 15.68
C GLN A 198 17.65 -20.95 14.38
N MET A 199 17.62 -20.12 13.34
CA MET A 199 16.94 -20.44 12.09
C MET A 199 17.84 -21.15 11.08
N LEU A 200 19.09 -20.70 10.92
CA LEU A 200 20.02 -21.23 9.93
C LEU A 200 21.34 -21.69 10.56
N SER A 201 21.79 -22.86 10.15
CA SER A 201 23.13 -23.35 10.47
C SER A 201 24.23 -22.61 9.67
N TRP A 202 25.48 -22.68 10.12
CA TRP A 202 26.62 -22.09 9.44
C TRP A 202 26.80 -22.54 7.98
N PRO A 203 26.67 -23.82 7.62
CA PRO A 203 26.74 -24.28 6.23
C PRO A 203 25.63 -23.62 5.38
N GLU A 204 24.39 -23.54 5.88
CA GLU A 204 23.26 -22.93 5.17
C GLU A 204 23.48 -21.44 4.95
N LYS A 205 24.01 -20.70 5.94
CA LYS A 205 24.37 -19.28 5.78
C LYS A 205 25.42 -19.08 4.69
N ILE A 206 26.45 -19.93 4.63
CA ILE A 206 27.49 -19.86 3.60
C ILE A 206 26.91 -20.18 2.23
N GLN A 207 26.12 -21.24 2.10
CA GLN A 207 25.47 -21.60 0.83
C GLN A 207 24.52 -20.53 0.34
N PHE A 208 23.75 -19.93 1.24
CA PHE A 208 22.88 -18.81 0.91
C PHE A 208 23.67 -17.58 0.44
N ALA A 209 24.74 -17.20 1.13
CA ALA A 209 25.62 -16.11 0.73
C ALA A 209 26.26 -16.34 -0.65
N LEU A 210 26.72 -17.57 -0.93
CA LEU A 210 27.26 -17.96 -2.23
C LEU A 210 26.18 -17.91 -3.33
N GLY A 211 24.97 -18.37 -3.02
CA GLY A 211 23.81 -18.30 -3.93
C GLY A 211 23.41 -16.88 -4.32
N LEU A 212 23.63 -15.90 -3.42
CA LEU A 212 23.36 -14.48 -3.70
C LEU A 212 24.43 -13.77 -4.56
N LEU A 213 25.63 -14.34 -4.69
CA LEU A 213 26.74 -13.70 -5.42
C LEU A 213 26.38 -13.29 -6.85
N PRO A 214 25.66 -14.09 -7.68
CA PRO A 214 25.26 -13.67 -9.00
C PRO A 214 24.38 -12.41 -9.01
N ALA A 215 23.48 -12.27 -8.02
CA ALA A 215 22.63 -11.10 -7.89
C ALA A 215 23.43 -9.85 -7.45
N ILE A 216 24.41 -10.04 -6.56
CA ILE A 216 25.28 -8.94 -6.10
C ILE A 216 26.18 -8.43 -7.23
N VAL A 217 26.78 -9.34 -8.00
CA VAL A 217 27.70 -9.00 -9.10
C VAL A 217 26.95 -8.49 -10.33
N GLY A 218 25.83 -9.11 -10.67
CA GLY A 218 25.03 -8.79 -11.86
C GLY A 218 24.17 -7.53 -11.72
N GLY A 219 23.94 -7.07 -10.48
CA GLY A 219 23.20 -5.84 -10.18
C GLY A 219 21.76 -5.86 -10.68
N GLN A 220 21.22 -4.69 -10.97
CA GLN A 220 19.81 -4.50 -11.33
C GLN A 220 19.39 -5.30 -12.58
N LYS A 221 20.24 -5.36 -13.59
CA LYS A 221 19.96 -6.12 -14.82
C LYS A 221 19.77 -7.61 -14.54
N TYR A 222 20.63 -8.20 -13.72
CA TYR A 222 20.48 -9.58 -13.30
C TYR A 222 19.18 -9.81 -12.55
N VAL A 223 18.83 -8.89 -11.64
CA VAL A 223 17.57 -8.96 -10.85
C VAL A 223 16.35 -8.99 -11.78
N GLU A 224 16.29 -8.13 -12.78
CA GLU A 224 15.19 -8.07 -13.75
C GLU A 224 15.08 -9.34 -14.60
N GLU A 225 16.20 -9.95 -14.96
CA GLU A 225 16.23 -11.20 -15.73
C GLU A 225 15.70 -12.42 -14.96
N GLN A 226 15.58 -12.33 -13.61
CA GLN A 226 15.09 -13.43 -12.77
C GLN A 226 13.56 -13.50 -12.68
N ASP A 227 12.81 -12.61 -13.31
CA ASP A 227 11.34 -12.59 -13.21
C ASP A 227 10.68 -13.91 -13.65
N LYS A 228 11.28 -14.66 -14.54
CA LYS A 228 10.75 -15.95 -15.05
C LYS A 228 10.89 -17.11 -14.08
N LEU A 229 11.62 -16.92 -12.99
CA LEU A 229 11.85 -17.92 -11.96
C LEU A 229 11.06 -17.61 -10.70
N THR A 230 10.48 -18.64 -10.09
CA THR A 230 9.96 -18.51 -8.74
C THR A 230 11.10 -18.49 -7.72
N VAL A 231 10.82 -18.03 -6.50
CA VAL A 231 11.83 -18.02 -5.42
C VAL A 231 12.41 -19.41 -5.20
N THR A 232 11.55 -20.42 -5.08
CA THR A 232 11.98 -21.81 -4.90
C THR A 232 12.82 -22.32 -6.07
N GLN A 233 12.42 -22.04 -7.31
CA GLN A 233 13.19 -22.47 -8.49
C GLN A 233 14.56 -21.82 -8.52
N TRP A 234 14.65 -20.51 -8.27
CA TRP A 234 15.91 -19.79 -8.26
C TRP A 234 16.83 -20.29 -7.14
N MET A 235 16.30 -20.46 -5.92
CA MET A 235 17.08 -20.98 -4.79
C MET A 235 17.72 -22.33 -5.10
N ARG A 236 16.97 -23.26 -5.68
CA ARG A 236 17.48 -24.56 -6.11
C ARG A 236 18.54 -24.46 -7.20
N GLN A 237 18.36 -23.59 -8.19
CA GLN A 237 19.37 -23.34 -9.25
C GLN A 237 20.67 -22.78 -8.67
N GLN A 238 20.59 -21.96 -7.62
CA GLN A 238 21.78 -21.42 -6.96
C GLN A 238 22.38 -22.36 -5.90
N GLY A 239 21.83 -23.55 -5.71
CA GLY A 239 22.28 -24.50 -4.70
C GLY A 239 22.01 -24.06 -3.26
N VAL A 240 21.05 -23.17 -3.06
CA VAL A 240 20.60 -22.76 -1.71
C VAL A 240 19.74 -23.86 -1.12
N PRO A 241 19.98 -24.31 0.12
CA PRO A 241 19.19 -25.34 0.77
C PRO A 241 17.71 -24.97 0.90
N ASP A 242 16.80 -25.93 0.68
CA ASP A 242 15.36 -25.73 0.82
C ASP A 242 14.99 -25.16 2.20
N ARG A 243 15.73 -25.55 3.27
CA ARG A 243 15.50 -25.03 4.62
C ARG A 243 15.64 -23.49 4.72
N VAL A 244 16.50 -22.86 3.92
CA VAL A 244 16.61 -21.38 3.90
C VAL A 244 15.28 -20.76 3.42
N ASN A 245 14.66 -21.40 2.42
CA ASN A 245 13.35 -20.99 1.95
C ASN A 245 12.27 -21.20 3.04
N ASP A 246 12.25 -22.38 3.66
CA ASP A 246 11.25 -22.77 4.65
C ASP A 246 11.34 -21.93 5.94
N GLU A 247 12.55 -21.55 6.37
CA GLU A 247 12.76 -20.80 7.60
C GLU A 247 12.56 -19.30 7.43
N VAL A 248 12.97 -18.73 6.29
CA VAL A 248 13.02 -17.26 6.12
C VAL A 248 12.06 -16.79 5.05
N PHE A 249 12.15 -17.33 3.82
CA PHE A 249 11.46 -16.74 2.68
C PHE A 249 9.97 -17.04 2.63
N ILE A 250 9.52 -18.18 3.13
CA ILE A 250 8.08 -18.48 3.27
C ILE A 250 7.36 -17.37 4.07
N ALA A 251 7.88 -17.02 5.25
CA ALA A 251 7.27 -16.01 6.08
C ALA A 251 7.32 -14.62 5.41
N MET A 252 8.44 -14.27 4.79
CA MET A 252 8.61 -12.98 4.11
C MET A 252 7.73 -12.87 2.85
N ALA A 253 7.67 -13.91 2.03
CA ALA A 253 6.86 -13.93 0.81
C ALA A 253 5.37 -13.75 1.13
N LYS A 254 4.87 -14.51 2.10
CA LYS A 254 3.48 -14.38 2.58
C LYS A 254 3.19 -13.02 3.22
N ALA A 255 4.15 -12.47 3.96
CA ALA A 255 4.00 -11.18 4.62
C ALA A 255 3.97 -9.99 3.66
N LEU A 256 4.82 -10.02 2.64
CA LEU A 256 5.01 -8.90 1.71
C LEU A 256 4.14 -8.99 0.46
N ASN A 257 3.88 -10.20 -0.04
CA ASN A 257 3.21 -10.42 -1.32
C ASN A 257 1.99 -11.36 -1.24
N PHE A 258 1.67 -11.91 -0.06
CA PHE A 258 0.49 -12.74 0.23
C PHE A 258 0.42 -14.07 -0.55
N ILE A 259 1.52 -14.50 -1.16
CA ILE A 259 1.66 -15.74 -1.92
C ILE A 259 2.88 -16.53 -1.46
N ASP A 260 2.91 -17.82 -1.79
CA ASP A 260 4.02 -18.70 -1.42
C ASP A 260 5.26 -18.49 -2.31
N PRO A 261 6.46 -18.85 -1.84
CA PRO A 261 7.70 -18.80 -2.64
C PRO A 261 7.67 -19.65 -3.92
N ASP A 262 6.79 -20.64 -3.98
CA ASP A 262 6.61 -21.49 -5.16
C ASP A 262 5.95 -20.75 -6.33
N ASP A 263 5.26 -19.65 -6.07
CA ASP A 263 4.59 -18.82 -7.07
C ASP A 263 5.27 -17.45 -7.24
N LEU A 264 5.85 -16.92 -6.17
CA LEU A 264 6.42 -15.57 -6.14
C LEU A 264 7.62 -15.43 -7.07
N SER A 265 7.62 -14.39 -7.92
CA SER A 265 8.77 -14.03 -8.77
C SER A 265 10.02 -13.73 -7.93
N MET A 266 11.16 -14.31 -8.32
CA MET A 266 12.43 -14.04 -7.66
C MET A 266 12.89 -12.58 -7.79
N THR A 267 12.53 -11.89 -8.87
CA THR A 267 12.81 -10.45 -9.03
C THR A 267 12.26 -9.63 -7.86
N VAL A 268 11.08 -9.98 -7.36
CA VAL A 268 10.46 -9.31 -6.20
C VAL A 268 11.32 -9.45 -4.96
N VAL A 269 11.75 -10.67 -4.65
CA VAL A 269 12.59 -10.96 -3.47
C VAL A 269 13.96 -10.32 -3.60
N LEU A 270 14.61 -10.42 -4.76
CA LEU A 270 15.91 -9.79 -4.98
C LEU A 270 15.83 -8.27 -4.89
N THR A 271 14.76 -7.66 -5.36
CA THR A 271 14.52 -6.22 -5.21
C THR A 271 14.38 -5.82 -3.75
N ALA A 272 13.61 -6.59 -2.96
CA ALA A 272 13.47 -6.34 -1.52
C ALA A 272 14.79 -6.53 -0.78
N LEU A 273 15.50 -7.63 -1.03
CA LEU A 273 16.81 -7.91 -0.42
C LEU A 273 17.84 -6.83 -0.75
N ASN A 274 17.87 -6.40 -2.01
CA ASN A 274 18.77 -5.34 -2.46
C ASN A 274 18.54 -4.06 -1.64
N ARG A 275 17.28 -3.65 -1.43
CA ARG A 275 16.91 -2.48 -0.64
C ARG A 275 17.25 -2.65 0.84
N PHE A 276 16.96 -3.81 1.41
CA PHE A 276 17.22 -4.08 2.82
C PHE A 276 18.71 -4.22 3.17
N LEU A 277 19.52 -4.70 2.22
CA LEU A 277 20.94 -4.92 2.44
C LEU A 277 21.84 -3.77 1.98
N GLN A 278 21.40 -2.92 1.04
CA GLN A 278 22.19 -1.79 0.57
C GLN A 278 21.96 -0.50 1.35
N GLU A 279 20.83 -0.38 2.04
CA GLU A 279 20.48 0.79 2.83
C GLU A 279 20.57 0.47 4.32
N GLN A 280 21.35 1.24 5.09
CA GLN A 280 21.60 1.00 6.53
C GLN A 280 20.30 0.79 7.33
N HIS A 281 19.25 1.53 6.98
CA HIS A 281 17.96 1.49 7.65
C HIS A 281 16.85 0.89 6.79
N GLY A 282 17.20 0.25 5.65
CA GLY A 282 16.22 -0.24 4.68
C GLY A 282 15.18 -1.19 5.27
N SER A 283 15.62 -2.11 6.13
CA SER A 283 14.76 -3.07 6.83
C SER A 283 14.16 -2.57 8.14
N LYS A 284 14.51 -1.34 8.59
CA LYS A 284 13.93 -0.78 9.81
C LYS A 284 12.45 -0.46 9.59
N MET A 285 11.62 -0.85 10.55
CA MET A 285 10.17 -0.76 10.45
C MET A 285 9.59 0.38 11.30
N ALA A 286 8.47 0.92 10.84
CA ALA A 286 7.65 1.83 11.61
C ALA A 286 6.17 1.48 11.44
N PHE A 287 5.38 1.77 12.46
CA PHE A 287 3.93 1.79 12.41
C PHE A 287 3.44 3.23 12.35
N LEU A 288 2.27 3.44 11.77
CA LEU A 288 1.58 4.72 11.89
C LEU A 288 1.02 4.85 13.32
N ASP A 289 0.96 6.06 13.85
CA ASP A 289 0.48 6.32 15.21
C ASP A 289 -1.05 6.27 15.36
N GLY A 290 -1.74 5.82 14.34
CA GLY A 290 -3.19 5.67 14.24
C GLY A 290 -3.63 5.30 12.84
N ALA A 291 -4.94 5.34 12.58
CA ALA A 291 -5.55 4.85 11.34
C ALA A 291 -5.06 5.59 10.08
N PRO A 292 -4.66 4.88 9.00
CA PRO A 292 -4.11 5.49 7.79
C PRO A 292 -5.01 6.54 7.10
N PRO A 293 -6.36 6.39 7.05
CA PRO A 293 -7.21 7.42 6.47
C PRO A 293 -7.06 8.79 7.14
N GLU A 294 -6.93 8.84 8.47
CA GLU A 294 -6.78 10.10 9.21
C GLU A 294 -5.31 10.57 9.28
N ARG A 295 -4.36 9.64 9.45
CA ARG A 295 -2.96 9.99 9.71
C ARG A 295 -2.15 10.25 8.45
N LEU A 296 -2.51 9.64 7.31
CA LEU A 296 -1.78 9.74 6.05
C LEU A 296 -2.64 10.28 4.91
N CYS A 297 -3.83 9.69 4.68
CA CYS A 297 -4.61 10.00 3.48
C CYS A 297 -5.27 11.37 3.54
N ALA A 298 -5.78 11.79 4.70
CA ALA A 298 -6.37 13.12 4.87
C ALA A 298 -5.35 14.26 4.66
N PRO A 299 -4.13 14.24 5.22
CA PRO A 299 -3.09 15.21 4.88
C PRO A 299 -2.70 15.23 3.39
N LEU A 300 -2.64 14.06 2.74
CA LEU A 300 -2.44 13.99 1.29
C LEU A 300 -3.57 14.70 0.54
N ALA A 301 -4.82 14.43 0.91
CA ALA A 301 -5.99 15.07 0.31
C ALA A 301 -5.98 16.60 0.55
N GLU A 302 -5.68 17.04 1.75
CA GLU A 302 -5.55 18.46 2.10
C GLU A 302 -4.48 19.16 1.27
N SER A 303 -3.37 18.47 0.96
CA SER A 303 -2.26 19.03 0.18
C SER A 303 -2.65 19.53 -1.20
N PHE A 304 -3.66 18.97 -1.84
CA PHE A 304 -4.14 19.44 -3.14
C PHE A 304 -5.48 20.19 -3.06
N THR A 305 -6.36 19.86 -2.12
CA THR A 305 -7.65 20.55 -1.98
C THR A 305 -7.46 21.99 -1.52
N SER A 306 -6.52 22.26 -0.62
CA SER A 306 -6.14 23.61 -0.20
C SER A 306 -5.58 24.49 -1.34
N ARG A 307 -5.26 23.88 -2.50
CA ARG A 307 -4.74 24.55 -3.69
C ARG A 307 -5.71 24.58 -4.87
N GLY A 308 -6.99 24.36 -4.62
CA GLY A 308 -8.06 24.42 -5.63
C GLY A 308 -8.39 23.09 -6.30
N GLY A 309 -7.74 21.99 -5.92
CA GLY A 309 -8.19 20.65 -6.26
C GLY A 309 -9.46 20.26 -5.50
N SER A 310 -10.09 19.17 -5.88
CA SER A 310 -11.28 18.65 -5.20
C SER A 310 -11.22 17.14 -4.99
N LEU A 311 -11.92 16.70 -3.93
CA LEU A 311 -12.12 15.31 -3.58
C LEU A 311 -13.62 15.05 -3.46
N VAL A 312 -14.13 14.08 -4.22
CA VAL A 312 -15.55 13.71 -4.23
C VAL A 312 -15.66 12.26 -3.75
N MET A 313 -16.24 12.09 -2.58
CA MET A 313 -16.52 10.78 -1.98
C MET A 313 -17.83 10.21 -2.49
N ASN A 314 -18.00 8.89 -2.40
CA ASN A 314 -19.19 8.16 -2.90
C ASN A 314 -19.45 8.37 -4.40
N ALA A 315 -18.41 8.77 -5.15
CA ALA A 315 -18.43 9.04 -6.57
C ALA A 315 -17.96 7.82 -7.37
N ARG A 316 -18.86 6.87 -7.57
CA ARG A 316 -18.56 5.62 -8.27
C ARG A 316 -18.66 5.80 -9.78
N VAL A 317 -17.54 5.58 -10.48
CA VAL A 317 -17.48 5.56 -11.95
C VAL A 317 -18.16 4.28 -12.45
N LYS A 318 -19.05 4.42 -13.42
CA LYS A 318 -19.76 3.33 -14.09
C LYS A 318 -18.99 2.88 -15.32
N ASP A 319 -18.67 3.81 -16.21
CA ASP A 319 -17.94 3.58 -17.46
C ASP A 319 -17.23 4.84 -17.96
N ILE A 320 -16.39 4.67 -18.98
CA ILE A 320 -15.64 5.74 -19.66
C ILE A 320 -16.27 5.97 -21.03
N ALA A 321 -16.83 7.15 -21.27
CA ALA A 321 -17.36 7.56 -22.56
C ALA A 321 -16.22 8.08 -23.45
N LEU A 322 -16.26 7.73 -24.74
CA LEU A 322 -15.23 8.07 -25.71
C LEU A 322 -15.70 9.10 -26.73
N ASN A 323 -14.80 9.94 -27.19
CA ASN A 323 -14.91 10.74 -28.39
C ASN A 323 -14.77 9.86 -29.64
N ALA A 324 -15.07 10.44 -30.81
CA ALA A 324 -14.95 9.74 -32.09
C ALA A 324 -13.51 9.32 -32.42
N ASP A 325 -12.50 10.01 -31.89
CA ASP A 325 -11.08 9.70 -32.04
C ASP A 325 -10.56 8.65 -31.03
N GLY A 326 -11.42 8.14 -30.16
CA GLY A 326 -11.08 7.16 -29.12
C GLY A 326 -10.52 7.74 -27.83
N SER A 327 -10.35 9.06 -27.73
CA SER A 327 -9.98 9.73 -26.48
C SER A 327 -11.14 9.74 -25.50
N VAL A 328 -10.85 9.99 -24.21
CA VAL A 328 -11.90 10.10 -23.19
C VAL A 328 -12.70 11.38 -23.39
N GLN A 329 -14.03 11.26 -23.50
CA GLN A 329 -14.97 12.36 -23.51
C GLN A 329 -15.35 12.78 -22.07
N CYS A 330 -15.84 11.82 -21.28
CA CYS A 330 -16.22 12.02 -19.88
C CYS A 330 -16.28 10.68 -19.15
N LEU A 331 -16.41 10.73 -17.83
CA LEU A 331 -16.75 9.58 -17.00
C LEU A 331 -18.26 9.58 -16.73
N ASN A 332 -18.94 8.48 -17.02
CA ASN A 332 -20.33 8.29 -16.60
C ASN A 332 -20.34 7.73 -15.18
N MET A 333 -21.09 8.35 -14.29
CA MET A 333 -21.19 7.96 -12.90
C MET A 333 -22.38 7.01 -12.68
N VAL A 334 -22.32 6.23 -11.60
CA VAL A 334 -23.42 5.30 -11.23
C VAL A 334 -24.71 6.04 -10.90
N ASP A 335 -24.65 7.26 -10.38
CA ASP A 335 -25.80 8.13 -10.08
C ASP A 335 -26.42 8.81 -11.33
N GLY A 336 -25.85 8.56 -12.52
CA GLY A 336 -26.27 9.12 -13.78
C GLY A 336 -25.63 10.47 -14.13
N SER A 337 -24.84 11.06 -13.25
CA SER A 337 -24.07 12.28 -13.55
C SER A 337 -22.89 12.00 -14.47
N LYS A 338 -22.27 13.05 -15.01
CA LYS A 338 -21.07 12.98 -15.84
C LYS A 338 -19.97 13.86 -15.26
N VAL A 339 -18.74 13.38 -15.33
CA VAL A 339 -17.56 14.14 -14.92
C VAL A 339 -16.64 14.32 -16.12
N GLU A 340 -16.43 15.58 -16.51
CA GLU A 340 -15.55 15.98 -17.60
C GLU A 340 -14.23 16.53 -17.04
N GLY A 341 -13.13 16.29 -17.77
CA GLY A 341 -11.81 16.80 -17.49
C GLY A 341 -11.02 17.02 -18.78
N ASP A 342 -9.92 17.74 -18.69
CA ASP A 342 -8.95 17.86 -19.78
C ASP A 342 -8.13 16.55 -19.91
N LEU A 343 -7.76 15.96 -18.77
CA LEU A 343 -7.00 14.69 -18.66
C LEU A 343 -7.61 13.78 -17.60
N TYR A 344 -7.31 12.49 -17.72
CA TYR A 344 -7.86 11.45 -16.84
C TYR A 344 -6.74 10.51 -16.36
N VAL A 345 -6.77 10.13 -15.10
CA VAL A 345 -5.88 9.15 -14.50
C VAL A 345 -6.71 8.05 -13.86
N SER A 346 -6.53 6.80 -14.25
CA SER A 346 -7.08 5.67 -13.49
C SER A 346 -6.06 5.20 -12.45
N ALA A 347 -6.42 5.36 -11.17
CA ALA A 347 -5.67 4.85 -10.02
C ALA A 347 -6.39 3.66 -9.35
N MET A 348 -7.19 2.94 -10.14
CA MET A 348 -7.94 1.77 -9.70
C MET A 348 -7.07 0.52 -9.68
N PRO A 349 -7.37 -0.50 -8.86
CA PRO A 349 -6.75 -1.81 -8.95
C PRO A 349 -6.88 -2.41 -10.36
N VAL A 350 -5.92 -3.26 -10.75
CA VAL A 350 -5.84 -3.78 -12.14
C VAL A 350 -7.14 -4.49 -12.58
N ASP A 351 -7.76 -5.26 -11.69
CA ASP A 351 -9.00 -5.99 -12.03
C ASP A 351 -10.18 -5.04 -12.29
N ILE A 352 -10.26 -3.95 -11.54
CA ILE A 352 -11.28 -2.91 -11.78
C ILE A 352 -10.96 -2.15 -13.06
N MET A 353 -9.67 -1.87 -13.33
CA MET A 353 -9.27 -1.22 -14.58
C MET A 353 -9.65 -2.07 -15.80
N LYS A 354 -9.45 -3.39 -15.75
CA LYS A 354 -9.91 -4.32 -16.81
C LYS A 354 -11.41 -4.19 -17.08
N LEU A 355 -12.22 -4.08 -16.02
CA LEU A 355 -13.68 -3.90 -16.15
C LEU A 355 -14.06 -2.54 -16.73
N LEU A 356 -13.35 -1.48 -16.35
CA LEU A 356 -13.58 -0.11 -16.83
C LEU A 356 -13.03 0.14 -18.25
N THR A 357 -12.13 -0.71 -18.74
CA THR A 357 -11.51 -0.55 -20.08
C THR A 357 -12.59 -0.60 -21.16
N PRO A 358 -12.78 0.49 -21.94
CA PRO A 358 -13.74 0.52 -23.04
C PRO A 358 -13.43 -0.54 -24.09
N GLU A 359 -14.47 -1.05 -24.73
CA GLU A 359 -14.34 -2.12 -25.72
C GLU A 359 -13.33 -1.78 -26.84
N PRO A 360 -13.29 -0.58 -27.46
CA PRO A 360 -12.32 -0.26 -28.50
C PRO A 360 -10.86 -0.29 -28.02
N TRP A 361 -10.59 -0.12 -26.72
CA TRP A 361 -9.24 -0.14 -26.17
C TRP A 361 -8.73 -1.54 -25.87
N ARG A 362 -9.64 -2.52 -25.64
CA ARG A 362 -9.28 -3.88 -25.18
C ARG A 362 -8.36 -4.62 -26.15
N ALA A 363 -8.47 -4.35 -27.45
CA ALA A 363 -7.61 -4.95 -28.48
C ALA A 363 -6.25 -4.25 -28.62
N MET A 364 -6.02 -3.12 -27.98
CA MET A 364 -4.71 -2.44 -28.01
C MET A 364 -3.72 -3.20 -27.13
N PRO A 365 -2.49 -3.50 -27.59
CA PRO A 365 -1.51 -4.26 -26.82
C PRO A 365 -1.28 -3.74 -25.40
N TYR A 366 -1.33 -2.42 -25.22
CA TYR A 366 -1.19 -1.76 -23.93
C TYR A 366 -2.29 -2.13 -22.92
N PHE A 367 -3.53 -2.27 -23.35
CA PHE A 367 -4.63 -2.67 -22.47
C PHE A 367 -4.81 -4.19 -22.41
N ASP A 368 -4.50 -4.88 -23.49
CA ASP A 368 -4.55 -6.35 -23.55
C ASP A 368 -3.57 -6.98 -22.54
N GLN A 369 -2.36 -6.41 -22.37
CA GLN A 369 -1.39 -6.90 -21.39
C GLN A 369 -1.93 -6.93 -19.96
N LEU A 370 -2.92 -6.09 -19.61
CA LEU A 370 -3.54 -6.12 -18.27
C LEU A 370 -4.18 -7.47 -17.95
N ASN A 371 -4.57 -8.25 -18.96
CA ASN A 371 -5.13 -9.59 -18.77
C ASN A 371 -4.10 -10.57 -18.21
N GLY A 372 -2.81 -10.29 -18.33
CA GLY A 372 -1.72 -11.04 -17.69
C GLY A 372 -1.56 -10.75 -16.20
N LEU A 373 -2.27 -9.77 -15.63
CA LEU A 373 -2.21 -9.38 -14.22
C LEU A 373 -3.53 -9.68 -13.52
N GLU A 374 -3.46 -10.00 -12.25
CA GLU A 374 -4.62 -10.22 -11.38
C GLU A 374 -4.31 -9.81 -9.95
N GLY A 375 -5.33 -9.51 -9.14
CA GLY A 375 -5.18 -9.24 -7.72
C GLY A 375 -5.13 -10.51 -6.90
N VAL A 376 -4.36 -10.52 -5.82
CA VAL A 376 -4.32 -11.61 -4.84
C VAL A 376 -5.34 -11.37 -3.73
N PRO A 377 -6.06 -12.41 -3.23
CA PRO A 377 -6.93 -12.26 -2.08
C PRO A 377 -6.11 -12.14 -0.79
N VAL A 378 -6.58 -11.29 0.11
CA VAL A 378 -6.01 -11.11 1.46
C VAL A 378 -7.14 -11.05 2.47
N ILE A 379 -6.94 -11.65 3.62
CA ILE A 379 -7.83 -11.52 4.78
C ILE A 379 -7.05 -10.87 5.91
N ASN A 380 -7.56 -9.77 6.43
CA ASN A 380 -7.03 -9.13 7.63
C ASN A 380 -7.97 -9.39 8.79
N ILE A 381 -7.43 -9.74 9.94
CA ILE A 381 -8.20 -10.17 11.10
C ILE A 381 -7.81 -9.31 12.28
N HIS A 382 -8.81 -8.78 12.97
CA HIS A 382 -8.65 -8.02 14.21
C HIS A 382 -9.31 -8.78 15.34
N ILE A 383 -8.58 -9.04 16.42
CA ILE A 383 -9.12 -9.73 17.61
C ILE A 383 -8.75 -8.96 18.86
N TRP A 384 -9.77 -8.54 19.61
CA TRP A 384 -9.64 -7.91 20.93
C TRP A 384 -9.81 -8.97 22.01
N PHE A 385 -8.78 -9.09 22.87
CA PHE A 385 -8.77 -10.03 23.99
C PHE A 385 -9.09 -9.38 25.33
N ASP A 386 -9.48 -10.18 26.32
CA ASP A 386 -9.80 -9.75 27.66
C ASP A 386 -8.55 -9.50 28.54
N ARG A 387 -7.37 -9.83 28.03
CA ARG A 387 -6.08 -9.68 28.72
C ARG A 387 -4.95 -9.38 27.74
N LYS A 388 -3.81 -8.94 28.28
CA LYS A 388 -2.57 -8.76 27.51
C LYS A 388 -1.96 -10.10 27.17
N LEU A 389 -1.60 -10.31 25.89
CA LEU A 389 -0.99 -11.53 25.37
C LEU A 389 0.51 -11.40 25.20
N THR A 390 0.98 -10.23 24.82
CA THR A 390 2.40 -9.98 24.56
C THR A 390 2.75 -8.52 24.83
N THR A 391 4.02 -8.28 25.14
CA THR A 391 4.62 -6.94 25.28
C THR A 391 5.63 -6.64 24.17
N VAL A 392 5.66 -7.46 23.13
CA VAL A 392 6.57 -7.27 21.99
C VAL A 392 6.08 -6.10 21.15
N ASP A 393 6.82 -5.00 21.17
CA ASP A 393 6.52 -3.77 20.43
C ASP A 393 7.12 -3.86 19.01
N HIS A 394 6.64 -4.82 18.21
CA HIS A 394 7.16 -5.08 16.87
C HIS A 394 6.19 -5.88 15.99
N LEU A 395 6.46 -5.89 14.67
CA LEU A 395 5.89 -6.85 13.74
C LEU A 395 6.51 -8.24 13.98
N LEU A 396 5.68 -9.27 13.95
CA LEU A 396 6.08 -10.65 14.10
C LEU A 396 5.78 -11.41 12.80
N PHE A 397 6.83 -11.95 12.16
CA PHE A 397 6.69 -12.84 11.01
C PHE A 397 6.34 -14.25 11.51
N SER A 398 5.52 -14.96 10.75
CA SER A 398 5.14 -16.33 11.10
C SER A 398 5.27 -17.27 9.91
N ARG A 399 5.75 -18.49 10.18
CA ARG A 399 5.76 -19.61 9.23
C ARG A 399 4.50 -20.47 9.34
N SER A 400 3.53 -20.05 10.15
CA SER A 400 2.25 -20.76 10.29
C SER A 400 1.57 -20.91 8.94
N PRO A 401 0.85 -21.99 8.68
CA PRO A 401 0.19 -22.21 7.39
C PRO A 401 -0.77 -21.11 6.98
N LEU A 402 -1.44 -20.47 7.95
CA LEU A 402 -2.49 -19.48 7.73
C LEU A 402 -2.05 -18.05 8.06
N LEU A 403 -1.29 -17.84 9.14
CA LEU A 403 -0.89 -16.51 9.59
C LEU A 403 0.52 -16.19 9.08
N SER A 404 0.64 -15.13 8.29
CA SER A 404 1.91 -14.70 7.71
C SER A 404 2.63 -13.68 8.59
N VAL A 405 1.91 -12.68 9.08
CA VAL A 405 2.40 -11.66 10.02
C VAL A 405 1.30 -11.28 10.99
N TYR A 406 1.70 -10.78 12.15
CA TYR A 406 0.80 -10.19 13.13
C TYR A 406 1.53 -9.18 14.02
N ALA A 407 0.76 -8.32 14.68
CA ALA A 407 1.24 -7.40 15.70
C ALA A 407 0.18 -7.22 16.78
N ASP A 408 0.61 -6.96 18.02
CA ASP A 408 -0.27 -6.46 19.06
C ASP A 408 -0.36 -4.94 18.95
N MET A 409 -1.39 -4.47 18.26
CA MET A 409 -1.59 -3.05 17.98
C MET A 409 -1.81 -2.24 19.27
N SER A 410 -2.32 -2.88 20.32
CA SER A 410 -2.40 -2.25 21.64
C SER A 410 -1.04 -2.08 22.34
N THR A 411 0.04 -2.54 21.71
CA THR A 411 1.43 -2.32 22.15
C THR A 411 2.19 -1.47 21.13
N THR A 412 1.94 -1.67 19.83
CA THR A 412 2.74 -1.07 18.75
C THR A 412 2.21 0.27 18.25
N CYS A 413 0.91 0.55 18.42
CA CYS A 413 0.27 1.76 17.90
C CYS A 413 -0.23 2.66 19.04
N ARG A 414 0.15 3.94 18.99
CA ARG A 414 -0.17 4.92 20.06
C ARG A 414 -1.67 5.14 20.23
N GLU A 415 -2.42 5.20 19.13
CA GLU A 415 -3.88 5.41 19.19
C GLU A 415 -4.62 4.21 19.78
N TYR A 416 -4.12 2.98 19.60
CA TYR A 416 -4.76 1.75 20.05
C TYR A 416 -4.22 1.22 21.39
N TYR A 417 -3.32 1.98 22.03
CA TYR A 417 -2.57 1.55 23.20
C TYR A 417 -3.46 1.16 24.39
N ASP A 418 -3.25 -0.05 24.90
CA ASP A 418 -3.88 -0.59 26.12
C ASP A 418 -2.85 -1.43 26.90
N THR A 419 -2.67 -1.15 28.19
CA THR A 419 -1.73 -1.87 29.06
C THR A 419 -2.20 -3.24 29.48
N ASP A 420 -3.51 -3.44 29.56
CA ASP A 420 -4.14 -4.59 30.21
C ASP A 420 -4.69 -5.61 29.19
N LYS A 421 -4.92 -5.19 27.96
CA LYS A 421 -5.60 -5.98 26.94
C LYS A 421 -4.85 -5.92 25.63
N SER A 422 -4.94 -7.00 24.87
CA SER A 422 -4.37 -7.08 23.52
C SER A 422 -5.43 -6.84 22.44
N MET A 423 -5.01 -6.12 21.42
CA MET A 423 -5.68 -6.05 20.13
C MET A 423 -4.71 -6.57 19.08
N LEU A 424 -4.89 -7.83 18.66
CA LEU A 424 -4.08 -8.41 17.61
C LEU A 424 -4.63 -8.05 16.24
N GLU A 425 -3.76 -7.60 15.38
CA GLU A 425 -4.00 -7.50 13.96
C GLU A 425 -3.15 -8.53 13.22
N LEU A 426 -3.79 -9.36 12.38
CA LEU A 426 -3.19 -10.55 11.78
C LEU A 426 -3.51 -10.59 10.29
N VAL A 427 -2.52 -10.97 9.49
CA VAL A 427 -2.68 -11.20 8.06
C VAL A 427 -2.74 -12.69 7.78
N PHE A 428 -3.85 -13.10 7.20
CA PHE A 428 -4.13 -14.47 6.78
C PHE A 428 -3.79 -14.60 5.29
N ALA A 429 -2.68 -15.27 5.00
CA ALA A 429 -2.18 -15.46 3.64
C ALA A 429 -1.36 -16.77 3.52
N PRO A 430 -1.49 -17.49 2.39
CA PRO A 430 -2.40 -17.25 1.25
C PRO A 430 -3.89 -17.40 1.61
N ALA A 431 -4.74 -16.59 0.97
CA ALA A 431 -6.15 -16.51 1.33
C ALA A 431 -7.11 -17.13 0.30
N GLU A 432 -6.61 -17.70 -0.82
CA GLU A 432 -7.42 -18.25 -1.91
C GLU A 432 -8.43 -19.29 -1.43
N GLY A 433 -8.02 -20.22 -0.56
CA GLY A 433 -8.89 -21.26 -0.01
C GLY A 433 -9.84 -20.79 1.09
N TRP A 434 -9.71 -19.53 1.54
CA TRP A 434 -10.39 -19.01 2.73
C TRP A 434 -11.30 -17.81 2.45
N ILE A 435 -11.07 -17.08 1.38
CA ILE A 435 -11.79 -15.83 1.08
C ILE A 435 -13.31 -15.99 1.01
N GLY A 436 -13.79 -17.18 0.63
CA GLY A 436 -15.21 -17.51 0.55
C GLY A 436 -15.81 -18.14 1.82
N ARG A 437 -15.01 -18.39 2.87
CA ARG A 437 -15.50 -18.99 4.12
C ARG A 437 -16.18 -17.97 5.02
N SER A 438 -16.92 -18.44 6.01
CA SER A 438 -17.54 -17.57 7.02
C SER A 438 -16.49 -16.91 7.91
N ASP A 439 -16.86 -15.81 8.55
CA ASP A 439 -15.97 -15.12 9.48
C ASP A 439 -15.71 -15.98 10.73
N GLU A 440 -16.72 -16.77 11.15
CA GLU A 440 -16.62 -17.71 12.26
C GLU A 440 -15.59 -18.81 11.98
N ASP A 441 -15.59 -19.38 10.77
CA ASP A 441 -14.62 -20.42 10.37
C ASP A 441 -13.19 -19.85 10.34
N ILE A 442 -13.04 -18.62 9.84
CA ILE A 442 -11.74 -17.93 9.78
C ILE A 442 -11.23 -17.66 11.20
N ILE A 443 -12.07 -17.15 12.09
CA ILE A 443 -11.68 -16.87 13.49
C ILE A 443 -11.36 -18.18 14.21
N ALA A 444 -12.14 -19.25 14.03
CA ALA A 444 -11.85 -20.54 14.65
C ALA A 444 -10.50 -21.10 14.21
N ALA A 445 -10.19 -21.06 12.91
CA ALA A 445 -8.88 -21.47 12.38
C ALA A 445 -7.73 -20.57 12.92
N THR A 446 -7.97 -19.27 13.02
CA THR A 446 -7.01 -18.32 13.59
C THR A 446 -6.70 -18.65 15.04
N MET A 447 -7.68 -18.98 15.85
CA MET A 447 -7.47 -19.32 17.26
C MET A 447 -6.64 -20.60 17.44
N VAL A 448 -6.77 -21.58 16.54
CA VAL A 448 -5.90 -22.78 16.54
C VAL A 448 -4.43 -22.42 16.26
N GLU A 449 -4.18 -21.52 15.32
CA GLU A 449 -2.84 -21.02 15.05
C GLU A 449 -2.29 -20.19 16.23
N LEU A 450 -3.12 -19.32 16.82
CA LEU A 450 -2.73 -18.48 17.96
C LEU A 450 -2.42 -19.29 19.22
N GLU A 451 -3.06 -20.44 19.44
CA GLU A 451 -2.73 -21.35 20.53
C GLU A 451 -1.28 -21.85 20.43
N ARG A 452 -0.77 -22.08 19.21
CA ARG A 452 0.64 -22.45 18.99
C ARG A 452 1.59 -21.29 19.26
N LEU A 453 1.19 -20.07 18.90
CA LEU A 453 2.03 -18.88 19.03
C LEU A 453 2.05 -18.34 20.47
N PHE A 454 0.97 -18.54 21.22
CA PHE A 454 0.79 -18.05 22.58
C PHE A 454 0.28 -19.19 23.51
N PRO A 455 1.05 -20.27 23.70
CA PRO A 455 0.55 -21.48 24.35
C PRO A 455 0.22 -21.28 25.84
N THR A 456 0.79 -20.26 26.49
CA THR A 456 0.52 -19.93 27.89
C THR A 456 -0.72 -19.06 28.05
N GLU A 457 -0.99 -18.17 27.11
CA GLU A 457 -2.06 -17.15 27.16
C GLU A 457 -3.33 -17.60 26.45
N ILE A 458 -3.23 -18.38 25.37
CA ILE A 458 -4.34 -18.79 24.52
C ILE A 458 -4.60 -20.28 24.62
N ALA A 459 -5.88 -20.64 24.63
CA ALA A 459 -6.37 -21.98 24.30
C ALA A 459 -7.51 -21.81 23.28
N ALA A 460 -7.52 -22.62 22.25
CA ALA A 460 -8.51 -22.52 21.16
C ALA A 460 -9.97 -22.70 21.64
N ASP A 461 -10.16 -23.41 22.74
CA ASP A 461 -11.45 -23.61 23.42
C ASP A 461 -11.91 -22.38 24.24
N GLY A 462 -11.13 -21.31 24.29
CA GLY A 462 -11.43 -20.09 25.06
C GLY A 462 -11.29 -20.23 26.59
N SER A 463 -10.67 -21.30 27.08
CA SER A 463 -10.48 -21.52 28.54
C SER A 463 -9.43 -20.59 29.16
N LYS A 464 -8.57 -19.93 28.34
CA LYS A 464 -7.57 -18.96 28.77
C LYS A 464 -7.98 -17.52 28.39
N ALA A 465 -7.32 -16.89 27.40
CA ALA A 465 -7.74 -15.58 26.91
C ALA A 465 -9.05 -15.68 26.13
N ARG A 466 -9.98 -14.76 26.39
CA ARG A 466 -11.27 -14.73 25.72
C ARG A 466 -11.34 -13.62 24.69
N ILE A 467 -11.90 -13.95 23.54
CA ILE A 467 -12.23 -12.94 22.52
C ILE A 467 -13.36 -12.07 23.06
N ARG A 468 -13.12 -10.75 23.09
CA ARG A 468 -14.15 -9.75 23.39
C ARG A 468 -14.95 -9.38 22.16
N LYS A 469 -14.25 -9.18 21.05
CA LYS A 469 -14.79 -8.96 19.71
C LYS A 469 -13.76 -9.30 18.65
N SER A 470 -14.22 -9.50 17.44
CA SER A 470 -13.37 -9.72 16.27
C SER A 470 -13.97 -9.05 15.04
N LYS A 471 -13.12 -8.72 14.08
CA LYS A 471 -13.51 -8.26 12.73
C LYS A 471 -12.65 -8.98 11.70
N VAL A 472 -13.28 -9.41 10.63
CA VAL A 472 -12.63 -10.05 9.47
C VAL A 472 -12.84 -9.15 8.26
N VAL A 473 -11.75 -8.65 7.69
CA VAL A 473 -11.78 -7.82 6.49
C VAL A 473 -11.29 -8.64 5.31
N LYS A 474 -12.17 -8.94 4.39
CA LYS A 474 -11.89 -9.73 3.19
C LYS A 474 -11.65 -8.82 2.00
N THR A 475 -10.49 -8.92 1.38
CA THR A 475 -10.15 -8.20 0.16
C THR A 475 -9.85 -9.21 -0.95
N PRO A 476 -10.85 -9.57 -1.77
CA PRO A 476 -10.70 -10.64 -2.77
C PRO A 476 -9.64 -10.35 -3.83
N LEU A 477 -9.45 -9.07 -4.18
CA LEU A 477 -8.51 -8.60 -5.19
C LEU A 477 -7.72 -7.42 -4.60
N SER A 478 -6.67 -7.74 -3.85
CA SER A 478 -5.83 -6.76 -3.16
C SER A 478 -4.70 -6.25 -4.06
N VAL A 479 -3.44 -6.44 -3.67
CA VAL A 479 -2.30 -6.07 -4.53
C VAL A 479 -2.24 -6.99 -5.75
N TYR A 480 -1.55 -6.58 -6.83
CA TYR A 480 -1.39 -7.49 -7.95
C TYR A 480 -0.53 -8.71 -7.53
N LYS A 481 -0.91 -9.88 -8.03
CA LYS A 481 -0.24 -11.15 -7.73
C LYS A 481 1.08 -11.23 -8.49
N ALA A 482 2.19 -11.00 -7.79
CA ALA A 482 3.53 -10.90 -8.37
C ALA A 482 4.16 -12.28 -8.63
N THR A 483 3.47 -13.13 -9.41
CA THR A 483 3.98 -14.44 -9.82
C THR A 483 5.06 -14.32 -10.87
N ALA A 484 5.86 -15.37 -11.04
CA ALA A 484 6.92 -15.41 -12.05
C ALA A 484 6.40 -15.09 -13.47
N GLY A 485 7.14 -14.25 -14.20
CA GLY A 485 6.81 -13.83 -15.56
C GLY A 485 5.77 -12.72 -15.68
N ARG A 486 5.41 -12.03 -14.59
CA ARG A 486 4.38 -10.97 -14.62
C ARG A 486 4.92 -9.57 -14.86
N GLU A 487 6.21 -9.32 -14.73
CA GLU A 487 6.81 -8.00 -14.93
C GLU A 487 6.60 -7.45 -16.34
N ASP A 488 6.61 -8.32 -17.36
CA ASP A 488 6.39 -7.94 -18.75
C ASP A 488 4.95 -7.43 -19.03
N PHE A 489 3.98 -7.80 -18.19
CA PHE A 489 2.57 -7.39 -18.32
C PHE A 489 2.26 -6.07 -17.61
N ARG A 490 3.19 -5.50 -16.85
CA ARG A 490 2.98 -4.24 -16.13
C ARG A 490 3.03 -3.06 -17.10
N PRO A 491 1.92 -2.26 -17.22
CA PRO A 491 1.89 -1.11 -18.11
C PRO A 491 2.69 0.06 -17.57
N THR A 492 3.21 0.91 -18.44
CA THR A 492 3.71 2.23 -18.05
C THR A 492 2.55 3.15 -17.66
N GLN A 493 2.84 4.28 -17.04
CA GLN A 493 1.80 5.25 -16.65
C GLN A 493 1.19 5.96 -17.85
N ARG A 494 1.96 6.16 -18.93
CA ARG A 494 1.53 6.79 -20.18
C ARG A 494 0.85 5.75 -21.07
N SER A 495 -0.46 5.92 -21.32
CA SER A 495 -1.22 5.05 -22.21
C SER A 495 -1.13 5.53 -23.67
N PRO A 496 -1.54 4.72 -24.67
CA PRO A 496 -1.65 5.17 -26.05
C PRO A 496 -2.81 6.16 -26.28
N ILE A 497 -3.66 6.38 -25.29
CA ILE A 497 -4.78 7.33 -25.38
C ILE A 497 -4.29 8.71 -24.90
N PRO A 498 -4.39 9.76 -25.73
CA PRO A 498 -3.72 11.04 -25.49
C PRO A 498 -4.07 11.73 -24.18
N ASN A 499 -5.27 11.51 -23.67
CA ASN A 499 -5.75 12.14 -22.43
C ASN A 499 -6.01 11.14 -21.28
N PHE A 500 -5.42 9.92 -21.35
CA PHE A 500 -5.65 8.89 -20.34
C PHE A 500 -4.36 8.26 -19.84
N TYR A 501 -4.21 8.21 -18.52
CA TYR A 501 -3.01 7.70 -17.83
C TYR A 501 -3.39 6.67 -16.78
N LEU A 502 -2.43 5.81 -16.41
CA LEU A 502 -2.59 4.82 -15.35
C LEU A 502 -1.67 5.14 -14.16
N ALA A 503 -2.16 4.89 -12.96
CA ALA A 503 -1.39 4.82 -11.74
C ALA A 503 -1.83 3.61 -10.91
N GLY A 504 -0.97 3.14 -10.04
CA GLY A 504 -1.25 1.98 -9.18
C GLY A 504 0.00 1.14 -9.00
N ASP A 505 0.02 0.35 -7.94
CA ASP A 505 1.12 -0.54 -7.58
C ASP A 505 1.46 -1.55 -8.68
N TYR A 506 0.50 -1.91 -9.51
CA TYR A 506 0.65 -2.81 -10.66
C TYR A 506 1.29 -2.17 -11.90
N THR A 507 1.36 -0.84 -12.00
CA THR A 507 2.03 -0.18 -13.13
C THR A 507 3.55 -0.29 -13.00
N LYS A 508 4.26 -0.16 -14.13
CA LYS A 508 5.70 -0.35 -14.17
C LYS A 508 6.43 0.71 -13.33
N GLN A 509 7.14 0.27 -12.33
CA GLN A 509 7.95 1.08 -11.42
C GLN A 509 8.95 0.17 -10.69
N LYS A 510 9.99 0.74 -10.08
CA LYS A 510 11.13 0.00 -9.51
C LYS A 510 10.93 -0.54 -8.08
N TYR A 511 9.73 -0.40 -7.50
CA TYR A 511 9.39 -0.95 -6.19
C TYR A 511 8.35 -2.06 -6.33
N LEU A 512 8.08 -2.77 -5.22
CA LEU A 512 7.15 -3.89 -5.19
C LEU A 512 5.69 -3.41 -5.28
N ALA A 513 4.76 -4.37 -5.37
CA ALA A 513 3.34 -4.18 -5.13
C ALA A 513 3.11 -3.77 -3.66
N SER A 514 3.33 -2.50 -3.33
CA SER A 514 3.39 -1.98 -1.97
C SER A 514 2.87 -0.55 -1.89
N MET A 515 2.76 -0.02 -0.68
CA MET A 515 2.44 1.40 -0.46
C MET A 515 3.47 2.32 -1.12
N GLU A 516 4.75 1.96 -1.10
CA GLU A 516 5.83 2.68 -1.78
C GLU A 516 5.61 2.70 -3.29
N GLY A 517 5.34 1.52 -3.88
CA GLY A 517 5.05 1.40 -5.31
C GLY A 517 3.81 2.20 -5.72
N ALA A 518 2.78 2.25 -4.89
CA ALA A 518 1.58 3.05 -5.13
C ALA A 518 1.88 4.55 -5.15
N ILE A 519 2.56 5.08 -4.13
CA ILE A 519 2.98 6.50 -4.08
C ILE A 519 3.86 6.84 -5.28
N PHE A 520 4.85 6.01 -5.57
CA PHE A 520 5.77 6.27 -6.68
C PHE A 520 5.07 6.24 -8.04
N SER A 521 4.13 5.31 -8.25
CA SER A 521 3.35 5.23 -9.50
C SER A 521 2.52 6.49 -9.73
N GLY A 522 1.91 7.05 -8.68
CA GLY A 522 1.18 8.32 -8.75
C GLY A 522 2.09 9.49 -9.10
N LYS A 523 3.30 9.52 -8.53
CA LYS A 523 4.32 10.53 -8.85
C LYS A 523 4.77 10.43 -10.32
N LEU A 524 4.98 9.19 -10.82
CA LEU A 524 5.34 8.94 -12.23
C LEU A 524 4.20 9.31 -13.20
N ALA A 525 2.95 9.08 -12.83
CA ALA A 525 1.80 9.50 -13.63
C ALA A 525 1.73 11.04 -13.72
N ALA A 526 1.98 11.74 -12.61
CA ALA A 526 2.06 13.19 -12.62
C ALA A 526 3.24 13.69 -13.48
N GLU A 527 4.41 13.03 -13.41
CA GLU A 527 5.56 13.34 -14.25
C GLU A 527 5.24 13.19 -15.73
N ALA A 528 4.63 12.06 -16.14
CA ALA A 528 4.23 11.80 -17.50
C ALA A 528 3.29 12.89 -18.05
N ILE A 529 2.29 13.28 -17.26
CA ILE A 529 1.35 14.36 -17.63
C ILE A 529 2.08 15.70 -17.80
N VAL A 530 2.93 16.06 -16.84
CA VAL A 530 3.67 17.34 -16.87
C VAL A 530 4.62 17.40 -18.08
N GLU A 531 5.28 16.30 -18.40
CA GLU A 531 6.14 16.20 -19.57
C GLU A 531 5.35 16.36 -20.86
N ASP A 532 4.26 15.61 -21.05
CA ASP A 532 3.42 15.65 -22.26
C ASP A 532 2.82 17.04 -22.48
N VAL A 533 2.33 17.69 -21.42
CA VAL A 533 1.80 19.06 -21.49
C VAL A 533 2.90 20.07 -21.89
N ASN A 534 4.11 19.93 -21.34
CA ASN A 534 5.21 20.82 -21.67
C ASN A 534 5.73 20.61 -23.09
N GLU A 535 5.75 19.36 -23.59
CA GLU A 535 6.12 19.04 -24.98
C GLU A 535 5.11 19.61 -25.97
N ALA A 536 3.81 19.45 -25.72
CA ALA A 536 2.74 20.02 -26.56
C ALA A 536 2.86 21.54 -26.64
N ARG A 537 3.03 22.23 -25.51
CA ARG A 537 3.24 23.69 -25.45
C ARG A 537 4.48 24.13 -26.21
N ARG A 538 5.58 23.39 -26.12
CA ARG A 538 6.80 23.67 -26.86
C ARG A 538 6.58 23.54 -28.36
N ALA A 539 5.86 22.50 -28.80
CA ALA A 539 5.51 22.30 -30.20
C ALA A 539 4.64 23.44 -30.73
N GLU A 540 3.60 23.86 -30.00
CA GLU A 540 2.75 25.01 -30.35
C GLU A 540 3.53 26.31 -30.47
N THR A 541 4.45 26.58 -29.50
CA THR A 541 5.30 27.76 -29.52
C THR A 541 6.21 27.78 -30.75
N LEU A 542 6.85 26.65 -31.07
CA LEU A 542 7.71 26.52 -32.25
C LEU A 542 6.93 26.71 -33.56
N ALA A 543 5.71 26.15 -33.64
CA ALA A 543 4.83 26.34 -34.80
C ALA A 543 4.42 27.81 -34.97
N ALA A 544 4.07 28.50 -33.88
CA ALA A 544 3.75 29.93 -33.91
C ALA A 544 4.93 30.81 -34.33
N VAL A 545 6.14 30.49 -33.86
CA VAL A 545 7.39 31.19 -34.26
C VAL A 545 7.67 30.96 -35.74
N ALA A 546 7.50 29.73 -36.24
CA ALA A 546 7.70 29.41 -37.65
C ALA A 546 6.68 30.17 -38.56
N ALA A 547 5.42 30.18 -38.17
CA ALA A 547 4.37 30.92 -38.89
C ALA A 547 4.65 32.42 -38.94
N ARG A 548 5.10 33.05 -37.81
CA ARG A 548 5.50 34.47 -37.80
C ARG A 548 6.69 34.76 -38.72
N LYS A 549 7.69 33.88 -38.79
CA LYS A 549 8.83 34.03 -39.68
C LYS A 549 8.42 33.93 -41.16
N GLN A 550 7.48 33.05 -41.51
CA GLN A 550 6.93 32.94 -42.85
C GLN A 550 6.16 34.20 -43.27
N LEU A 551 5.32 34.75 -42.34
CA LEU A 551 4.61 35.99 -42.57
C LEU A 551 5.53 37.22 -42.68
N ALA A 552 6.67 37.24 -42.02
CA ALA A 552 7.66 38.32 -42.10
C ALA A 552 8.56 38.21 -43.35
N ALA A 553 8.61 37.05 -44.00
CA ALA A 553 9.38 36.81 -45.22
C ALA A 553 8.56 36.93 -46.53
N ALA A 554 7.21 36.99 -46.43
CA ALA A 554 6.27 37.29 -47.47
C ALA A 554 5.92 38.79 -47.53
#